data_b5770e92eaa9f960ad5b957dc9ab993c
#
_entry.id   b5770e92eaa9f960ad5b957dc9ab993c
#
_cell.length_a   1.000
_cell.length_b   1.000
_cell.length_c   1.000
_cell.angle_alpha   90.00
_cell.angle_beta   90.00
_cell.angle_gamma   90.00
#
_symmetry.space_group_name_H-M   'P 1'
#
loop_
_entity.id
_entity.type
_entity.pdbx_description
1 polymer ?
#
loop_
_entity_poly.entity_id
_entity_poly.type
_entity_poly.pdbx_seq_one_letter_code
_entity_poly.pdbx_strand_id
1 'polypeptide(L)'
;MGYVFQSVALIPMMTALENVEFSLRLVKYRGDRRARAMECLSLVGLSQRAGHMPQEMSGGEQQRVAVARAIAHRPRVLFADEPTGALDTNTGLQVVKTFKELCSGEGITIVMTTHDTGLMDIGDAVYELEDGEMVHADRG
;
A
#
# COMPACT_ATOMS: atom_id res chain seq x y z
N MET A 1 -5.89 -5.72 -10.13
CA MET A 1 -4.51 -5.82 -9.64
C MET A 1 -4.05 -4.43 -9.21
N GLY A 2 -3.48 -4.32 -8.01
CA GLY A 2 -2.99 -3.04 -7.49
C GLY A 2 -1.47 -2.96 -7.55
N TYR A 3 -0.91 -1.76 -7.55
CA TYR A 3 0.53 -1.54 -7.58
C TYR A 3 0.93 -0.38 -6.67
N VAL A 4 1.97 -0.60 -5.84
CA VAL A 4 2.56 0.41 -4.97
C VAL A 4 4.05 0.52 -5.28
N PHE A 5 4.51 1.74 -5.54
CA PHE A 5 5.90 2.02 -5.86
C PHE A 5 6.67 2.51 -4.62
N GLN A 6 8.00 2.37 -4.65
CA GLN A 6 8.91 2.96 -3.66
C GLN A 6 8.73 4.47 -3.58
N SER A 7 8.65 5.13 -4.73
CA SER A 7 8.35 6.56 -4.81
C SER A 7 6.85 6.76 -4.90
N VAL A 8 6.27 7.45 -3.93
CA VAL A 8 4.85 7.73 -3.89
C VAL A 8 4.50 8.81 -4.90
N ALA A 9 3.55 8.50 -5.78
CA ALA A 9 3.09 9.40 -6.83
C ALA A 9 1.65 9.87 -6.54
N LEU A 10 1.46 10.58 -5.43
CA LEU A 10 0.17 11.23 -5.13
C LEU A 10 0.02 12.51 -5.96
N ILE A 11 -1.22 12.84 -6.30
CA ILE A 11 -1.52 14.09 -6.98
C ILE A 11 -1.47 15.22 -5.96
N PRO A 12 -0.50 16.16 -6.07
CA PRO A 12 -0.21 17.10 -5.00
C PRO A 12 -1.30 18.15 -4.74
N MET A 13 -2.20 18.34 -5.69
CA MET A 13 -3.29 19.30 -5.58
C MET A 13 -4.61 18.67 -5.12
N MET A 14 -4.57 17.39 -4.77
CA MET A 14 -5.72 16.65 -4.26
C MET A 14 -5.47 16.21 -2.83
N THR A 15 -6.53 16.20 -2.02
CA THR A 15 -6.48 15.66 -0.66
C THR A 15 -6.26 14.13 -0.71
N ALA A 16 -6.01 13.52 0.44
CA ALA A 16 -5.92 12.06 0.54
C ALA A 16 -7.19 11.40 0.01
N LEU A 17 -8.36 11.88 0.41
CA LEU A 17 -9.63 11.35 -0.07
C LEU A 17 -9.76 11.50 -1.58
N GLU A 18 -9.46 12.67 -2.12
CA GLU A 18 -9.56 12.93 -3.56
C GLU A 18 -8.59 12.07 -4.37
N ASN A 19 -7.39 11.80 -3.85
CA ASN A 19 -6.45 10.89 -4.49
C ASN A 19 -7.05 9.48 -4.65
N VAL A 20 -7.72 8.98 -3.63
CA VAL A 20 -8.35 7.65 -3.69
C VAL A 20 -9.60 7.68 -4.58
N GLU A 21 -10.45 8.69 -4.44
CA GLU A 21 -11.64 8.86 -5.30
C GLU A 21 -11.27 8.92 -6.78
N PHE A 22 -10.18 9.61 -7.10
CA PHE A 22 -9.71 9.75 -8.48
C PHE A 22 -9.40 8.39 -9.11
N SER A 23 -8.75 7.50 -8.36
CA SER A 23 -8.45 6.15 -8.85
C SER A 23 -9.74 5.37 -9.16
N LEU A 24 -10.77 5.55 -8.34
CA LEU A 24 -12.07 4.90 -8.56
C LEU A 24 -12.79 5.45 -9.80
N ARG A 25 -12.62 6.74 -10.08
CA ARG A 25 -13.16 7.34 -11.30
C ARG A 25 -12.50 6.77 -12.55
N LEU A 26 -11.18 6.57 -12.51
CA LEU A 26 -10.43 6.03 -13.64
C LEU A 26 -10.88 4.62 -14.04
N VAL A 27 -11.22 3.79 -13.06
CA VAL A 27 -11.70 2.42 -13.32
C VAL A 27 -13.22 2.34 -13.47
N LYS A 28 -13.90 3.47 -13.48
CA LYS A 28 -15.36 3.56 -13.61
C LYS A 28 -16.07 2.74 -12.53
N TYR A 29 -15.61 2.86 -11.30
CA TYR A 29 -16.17 2.15 -10.15
C TYR A 29 -17.68 2.40 -10.04
N ARG A 30 -18.44 1.33 -9.90
CA ARG A 30 -19.90 1.38 -9.72
C ARG A 30 -20.21 1.38 -8.23
N GLY A 31 -20.79 2.45 -7.74
CA GLY A 31 -21.14 2.62 -6.35
C GLY A 31 -20.71 3.98 -5.85
N ASP A 32 -20.80 4.18 -4.54
CA ASP A 32 -20.40 5.43 -3.90
C ASP A 32 -18.88 5.50 -3.77
N ARG A 33 -18.25 6.27 -4.65
CA ARG A 33 -16.79 6.43 -4.69
C ARG A 33 -16.25 7.05 -3.40
N ARG A 34 -16.96 8.05 -2.88
CA ARG A 34 -16.55 8.73 -1.64
C ARG A 34 -16.59 7.77 -0.46
N ALA A 35 -17.67 7.00 -0.32
CA ALA A 35 -17.80 6.02 0.75
C ALA A 35 -16.71 4.95 0.66
N ARG A 36 -16.44 4.45 -0.55
CA ARG A 36 -15.37 3.47 -0.76
C ARG A 36 -13.99 4.05 -0.45
N ALA A 37 -13.73 5.29 -0.88
CA ALA A 37 -12.47 5.96 -0.59
C ALA A 37 -12.26 6.15 0.91
N MET A 38 -13.29 6.56 1.64
CA MET A 38 -13.23 6.70 3.11
C MET A 38 -12.98 5.35 3.78
N GLU A 39 -13.64 4.30 3.31
CA GLU A 39 -13.40 2.94 3.80
C GLU A 39 -11.95 2.53 3.63
N CYS A 40 -11.37 2.77 2.45
CA CYS A 40 -9.96 2.46 2.17
C CYS A 40 -9.00 3.25 3.05
N LEU A 41 -9.26 4.54 3.27
CA LEU A 41 -8.45 5.36 4.17
C LEU A 41 -8.56 4.85 5.61
N SER A 42 -9.72 4.40 6.04
CA SER A 42 -9.90 3.78 7.35
C SER A 42 -9.09 2.49 7.48
N LEU A 43 -9.09 1.66 6.43
CA LEU A 43 -8.33 0.40 6.42
C LEU A 43 -6.82 0.62 6.59
N VAL A 44 -6.31 1.75 6.12
CA VAL A 44 -4.88 2.10 6.27
C VAL A 44 -4.64 3.05 7.45
N GLY A 45 -5.64 3.30 8.29
CA GLY A 45 -5.50 4.10 9.50
C GLY A 45 -5.45 5.61 9.27
N LEU A 46 -6.00 6.11 8.17
CA LEU A 46 -5.92 7.52 7.78
C LEU A 46 -7.28 8.22 7.66
N SER A 47 -8.31 7.71 8.32
CA SER A 47 -9.65 8.32 8.23
C SER A 47 -9.65 9.79 8.67
N GLN A 48 -8.83 10.16 9.65
CA GLN A 48 -8.73 11.54 10.15
C GLN A 48 -7.85 12.43 9.28
N ARG A 49 -7.17 11.85 8.29
CA ARG A 49 -6.30 12.59 7.35
C ARG A 49 -6.93 12.77 5.96
N ALA A 50 -8.19 12.39 5.81
CA ALA A 50 -8.88 12.41 4.52
C ALA A 50 -8.85 13.77 3.83
N GLY A 51 -8.96 14.86 4.59
CA GLY A 51 -8.93 16.22 4.08
C GLY A 51 -7.55 16.85 3.96
N HIS A 52 -6.48 16.12 4.28
CA HIS A 52 -5.12 16.65 4.21
C HIS A 52 -4.54 16.52 2.80
N MET A 53 -3.71 17.51 2.43
CA MET A 53 -2.96 17.49 1.18
C MET A 53 -1.68 16.66 1.37
N PRO A 54 -1.09 16.10 0.29
CA PRO A 54 0.12 15.30 0.42
C PRO A 54 1.27 16.00 1.14
N GLN A 55 1.46 17.28 0.91
CA GLN A 55 2.53 18.05 1.55
C GLN A 55 2.33 18.26 3.06
N GLU A 56 1.13 18.01 3.59
CA GLU A 56 0.80 18.07 5.00
C GLU A 56 0.97 16.72 5.71
N MET A 57 1.39 15.70 4.96
CA MET A 57 1.46 14.32 5.43
C MET A 57 2.90 13.82 5.48
N SER A 58 3.20 12.95 6.44
CA SER A 58 4.50 12.27 6.51
C SER A 58 4.68 11.32 5.32
N GLY A 59 5.94 10.90 5.08
CA GLY A 59 6.23 9.94 4.01
C GLY A 59 5.46 8.62 4.18
N GLY A 60 5.35 8.12 5.40
CA GLY A 60 4.59 6.91 5.70
C GLY A 60 3.10 7.08 5.50
N GLU A 61 2.56 8.24 5.86
CA GLU A 61 1.15 8.55 5.60
C GLU A 61 0.87 8.64 4.10
N GLN A 62 1.75 9.30 3.34
CA GLN A 62 1.64 9.35 1.87
C GLN A 62 1.68 7.95 1.26
N GLN A 63 2.58 7.09 1.75
CA GLN A 63 2.68 5.71 1.27
C GLN A 63 1.38 4.94 1.57
N ARG A 64 0.79 5.13 2.75
CA ARG A 64 -0.47 4.48 3.09
C ARG A 64 -1.63 5.00 2.24
N VAL A 65 -1.64 6.27 1.85
CA VAL A 65 -2.63 6.77 0.88
C VAL A 65 -2.45 6.05 -0.47
N ALA A 66 -1.21 5.85 -0.91
CA ALA A 66 -0.94 5.10 -2.14
C ALA A 66 -1.45 3.66 -2.04
N VAL A 67 -1.30 3.02 -0.88
CA VAL A 67 -1.86 1.68 -0.63
C VAL A 67 -3.39 1.71 -0.71
N ALA A 68 -4.03 2.68 -0.06
CA ALA A 68 -5.49 2.85 -0.11
C ALA A 68 -5.98 3.00 -1.55
N ARG A 69 -5.27 3.81 -2.34
CA ARG A 69 -5.57 4.01 -3.75
C ARG A 69 -5.45 2.70 -4.55
N ALA A 70 -4.44 1.91 -4.26
CA ALA A 70 -4.19 0.65 -4.96
C ALA A 70 -5.23 -0.44 -4.63
N ILE A 71 -5.81 -0.43 -3.43
CA ILE A 71 -6.82 -1.43 -3.02
C ILE A 71 -8.26 -1.01 -3.28
N ALA A 72 -8.49 0.24 -3.67
CA ALA A 72 -9.83 0.81 -3.75
C ALA A 72 -10.75 0.05 -4.72
N HIS A 73 -10.21 -0.44 -5.84
CA HIS A 73 -10.96 -1.21 -6.84
C HIS A 73 -11.06 -2.70 -6.52
N ARG A 74 -10.76 -3.11 -5.28
CA ARG A 74 -10.84 -4.49 -4.76
C ARG A 74 -9.99 -5.50 -5.52
N PRO A 75 -8.67 -5.26 -5.67
CA PRO A 75 -7.79 -6.23 -6.32
C PRO A 75 -7.65 -7.49 -5.45
N ARG A 76 -7.38 -8.62 -6.08
CA ARG A 76 -7.03 -9.85 -5.35
C ARG A 76 -5.54 -9.90 -5.03
N VAL A 77 -4.73 -9.25 -5.85
CA VAL A 77 -3.27 -9.22 -5.70
C VAL A 77 -2.80 -7.76 -5.72
N LEU A 78 -1.96 -7.41 -4.77
CA LEU A 78 -1.28 -6.13 -4.70
C LEU A 78 0.22 -6.36 -4.86
N PHE A 79 0.82 -5.71 -5.83
CA PHE A 79 2.28 -5.71 -5.99
C PHE A 79 2.86 -4.47 -5.34
N ALA A 80 3.79 -4.66 -4.42
CA ALA A 80 4.47 -3.57 -3.72
C ALA A 80 5.98 -3.67 -4.00
N ASP A 81 6.49 -2.69 -4.76
CA ASP A 81 7.90 -2.64 -5.17
C ASP A 81 8.66 -1.72 -4.22
N GLU A 82 9.49 -2.32 -3.34
CA GLU A 82 10.28 -1.59 -2.34
C GLU A 82 9.43 -0.57 -1.56
N PRO A 83 8.25 -0.94 -1.02
CA PRO A 83 7.28 0.05 -0.52
C PRO A 83 7.77 0.83 0.70
N THR A 84 8.83 0.39 1.36
CA THR A 84 9.40 1.04 2.55
C THR A 84 10.79 1.61 2.30
N GLY A 85 11.29 1.56 1.06
CA GLY A 85 12.67 1.91 0.73
C GLY A 85 13.04 3.36 1.00
N ALA A 86 12.08 4.28 0.95
CA ALA A 86 12.28 5.70 1.22
C ALA A 86 11.88 6.10 2.65
N LEU A 87 11.52 5.15 3.52
CA LEU A 87 11.00 5.39 4.86
C LEU A 87 12.01 4.98 5.91
N ASP A 88 11.97 5.65 7.07
CA ASP A 88 12.72 5.19 8.24
C ASP A 88 12.15 3.85 8.75
N THR A 89 12.91 3.16 9.59
CA THR A 89 12.56 1.81 10.04
C THR A 89 11.19 1.74 10.73
N ASN A 90 10.91 2.65 11.65
CA ASN A 90 9.64 2.65 12.38
C ASN A 90 8.44 2.91 11.47
N THR A 91 8.56 3.86 10.57
CA THR A 91 7.52 4.20 9.61
C THR A 91 7.30 3.06 8.62
N GLY A 92 8.38 2.44 8.15
CA GLY A 92 8.31 1.26 7.29
C GLY A 92 7.57 0.10 7.94
N LEU A 93 7.83 -0.16 9.22
CA LEU A 93 7.13 -1.21 9.96
C LEU A 93 5.63 -0.95 10.07
N GLN A 94 5.21 0.30 10.22
CA GLN A 94 3.79 0.66 10.23
C GLN A 94 3.12 0.35 8.88
N VAL A 95 3.80 0.63 7.78
CA VAL A 95 3.28 0.31 6.43
C VAL A 95 3.15 -1.20 6.26
N VAL A 96 4.15 -1.97 6.67
CA VAL A 96 4.12 -3.43 6.59
C VAL A 96 3.02 -4.03 7.46
N LYS A 97 2.81 -3.47 8.65
CA LYS A 97 1.69 -3.87 9.53
C LYS A 97 0.34 -3.66 8.81
N THR A 98 0.20 -2.53 8.12
CA THR A 98 -0.99 -2.26 7.30
C THR A 98 -1.17 -3.35 6.24
N PHE A 99 -0.12 -3.76 5.55
CA PHE A 99 -0.19 -4.86 4.60
C PHE A 99 -0.68 -6.16 5.24
N LYS A 100 -0.18 -6.51 6.41
CA LYS A 100 -0.62 -7.69 7.15
C LYS A 100 -2.12 -7.64 7.46
N GLU A 101 -2.58 -6.50 7.93
CA GLU A 101 -3.99 -6.29 8.25
C GLU A 101 -4.88 -6.43 6.99
N LEU A 102 -4.42 -5.93 5.85
CA LEU A 102 -5.12 -6.06 4.58
C LEU A 102 -5.20 -7.51 4.10
N CYS A 103 -4.12 -8.28 4.26
CA CYS A 103 -4.13 -9.70 3.93
C CYS A 103 -5.16 -10.47 4.76
N SER A 104 -5.22 -10.19 6.06
CA SER A 104 -6.14 -10.87 6.98
C SER A 104 -7.58 -10.39 6.82
N GLY A 105 -7.80 -9.08 6.68
CA GLY A 105 -9.13 -8.49 6.68
C GLY A 105 -9.82 -8.47 5.33
N GLU A 106 -9.09 -8.15 4.27
CA GLU A 106 -9.63 -7.97 2.92
C GLU A 106 -9.37 -9.16 1.99
N GLY A 107 -8.64 -10.16 2.43
CA GLY A 107 -8.31 -11.32 1.61
C GLY A 107 -7.40 -11.00 0.43
N ILE A 108 -6.56 -9.98 0.56
CA ILE A 108 -5.63 -9.56 -0.50
C ILE A 108 -4.33 -10.33 -0.35
N THR A 109 -3.80 -10.84 -1.45
CA THR A 109 -2.45 -11.39 -1.52
C THR A 109 -1.50 -10.27 -1.89
N ILE A 110 -0.44 -10.08 -1.07
CA ILE A 110 0.55 -9.04 -1.33
C ILE A 110 1.87 -9.69 -1.73
N VAL A 111 2.37 -9.28 -2.89
CA VAL A 111 3.69 -9.66 -3.38
C VAL A 111 4.58 -8.42 -3.25
N MET A 112 5.61 -8.52 -2.41
CA MET A 112 6.46 -7.38 -2.08
C MET A 112 7.91 -7.69 -2.42
N THR A 113 8.59 -6.74 -3.06
CA THR A 113 10.05 -6.79 -3.20
C THR A 113 10.68 -5.94 -2.10
N THR A 114 11.78 -6.39 -1.53
CA THR A 114 12.52 -5.64 -0.52
C THR A 114 13.98 -6.09 -0.42
N HIS A 115 14.85 -5.16 -0.04
CA HIS A 115 16.23 -5.44 0.38
C HIS A 115 16.35 -5.50 1.91
N ASP A 116 15.29 -5.17 2.63
CA ASP A 116 15.30 -5.12 4.09
C ASP A 116 15.08 -6.51 4.66
N THR A 117 16.15 -7.11 5.22
CA THR A 117 16.08 -8.44 5.83
C THR A 117 15.16 -8.50 7.05
N GLY A 118 14.95 -7.36 7.74
CA GLY A 118 14.03 -7.27 8.86
C GLY A 118 12.58 -7.48 8.48
N LEU A 119 12.21 -7.25 7.21
CA LEU A 119 10.85 -7.45 6.71
C LEU A 119 10.60 -8.91 6.29
N MET A 120 11.64 -9.72 6.13
CA MET A 120 11.50 -11.12 5.71
C MET A 120 10.75 -11.95 6.73
N ASP A 121 10.92 -11.66 8.02
CA ASP A 121 10.24 -12.38 9.11
C ASP A 121 8.74 -12.16 9.14
N ILE A 122 8.25 -11.11 8.48
CA ILE A 122 6.84 -10.74 8.44
C ILE A 122 6.10 -11.47 7.31
N GLY A 123 6.83 -11.88 6.27
CA GLY A 123 6.25 -12.57 5.13
C GLY A 123 5.83 -14.00 5.46
N ASP A 124 4.74 -14.45 4.83
CA ASP A 124 4.29 -15.85 4.96
C ASP A 124 5.16 -16.79 4.11
N ALA A 125 5.73 -16.25 3.04
CA ALA A 125 6.70 -16.95 2.20
C ALA A 125 7.73 -15.95 1.70
N VAL A 126 9.00 -16.37 1.69
CA VAL A 126 10.12 -15.52 1.25
C VAL A 126 10.88 -16.25 0.15
N TYR A 127 11.11 -15.54 -0.96
CA TYR A 127 11.90 -16.04 -2.08
C TYR A 127 13.08 -15.10 -2.28
N GLU A 128 14.27 -15.65 -2.27
CA GLU A 128 15.50 -14.90 -2.53
C GLU A 128 15.93 -15.13 -3.98
N LEU A 129 16.16 -14.03 -4.69
CA LEU A 129 16.58 -14.04 -6.08
C LEU A 129 17.97 -13.44 -6.21
N GLU A 130 18.83 -14.07 -6.97
CA GLU A 130 20.15 -13.59 -7.32
C GLU A 130 20.36 -13.77 -8.83
N ASP A 131 20.72 -12.69 -9.50
CA ASP A 131 20.92 -12.66 -10.97
C ASP A 131 19.75 -13.25 -11.77
N GLY A 132 18.51 -13.00 -11.29
CA GLY A 132 17.30 -13.48 -11.94
C GLY A 132 16.94 -14.93 -11.63
N GLU A 133 17.72 -15.61 -10.79
CA GLU A 133 17.46 -17.00 -10.40
C GLU A 133 17.11 -17.10 -8.92
N MET A 134 16.21 -18.01 -8.60
CA MET A 134 15.82 -18.28 -7.21
C MET A 134 16.91 -19.09 -6.52
N VAL A 135 17.55 -18.53 -5.49
CA VAL A 135 18.60 -19.17 -4.73
C VAL A 135 18.12 -19.73 -3.39
N HIS A 136 17.03 -19.20 -2.85
CA HIS A 136 16.45 -19.66 -1.59
C HIS A 136 14.96 -19.40 -1.56
N ALA A 137 14.20 -20.30 -0.93
CA ALA A 137 12.77 -20.13 -0.68
C ALA A 137 12.44 -20.64 0.71
N ASP A 138 11.77 -19.81 1.50
CA ASP A 138 11.28 -20.17 2.84
C ASP A 138 9.78 -19.95 2.89
N ARG A 139 9.06 -20.94 3.40
CA ARG A 139 7.61 -20.88 3.60
C ARG A 139 7.35 -21.06 5.10
N GLY A 140 7.11 -19.94 5.72
CA GLY A 140 6.76 -19.91 7.14
C GLY A 140 5.43 -20.53 7.48
#